data_c938ab722a14ed2f9f2d93b69da88c63
#
_entry.id   c938ab722a14ed2f9f2d93b69da88c63
#
_cell.length_a   1.000
_cell.length_b   1.000
_cell.length_c   1.000
_cell.angle_alpha   90.00
_cell.angle_beta   90.00
_cell.angle_gamma   90.00
#
_symmetry.space_group_name_H-M   'P 1'
#
loop_
_entity.id
_entity.type
_entity.pdbx_description
1 polymer ?
#
loop_
_entity_poly.entity_id
_entity_poly.type
_entity_poly.pdbx_seq_one_letter_code
_entity_poly.pdbx_strand_id
1 'polypeptide(L)'
;MNARSRYPVIISFAILLIGCAQIATAQCTLKSDQLSDAPELHGFRLGMTPEQAKARVPLIQFGHADEIGIIKTSINPLYDPHFDKVAFGDVRTISLDFLDEKLTTLWIGYENTFKWQTVDAFVGGISKSLNLPAAWTVKRGGQQIHCDGFTIAVSLIAGSPSVRLSDDAADETIATRREEAAAAAESRVTGDKTSKLYYPADCEASENIPAQNRIVFKNKEEAEKAGYKLAKDCQ
;
A
#
# COMPACT_ATOMS: atom_id res chain seq x y z
N MET A 1 52.78 74.55 -22.83
CA MET A 1 53.25 73.22 -22.43
C MET A 1 52.17 72.66 -21.50
N ASN A 2 51.30 71.76 -22.02
CA ASN A 2 50.14 71.21 -21.27
C ASN A 2 50.42 69.78 -20.90
N ALA A 3 50.64 69.55 -19.64
CA ALA A 3 50.75 68.17 -19.07
C ALA A 3 49.35 67.60 -18.79
N ARG A 4 48.91 66.58 -19.54
CA ARG A 4 47.69 65.83 -19.30
C ARG A 4 48.00 64.69 -18.30
N SER A 5 47.48 64.83 -17.08
CA SER A 5 47.44 63.81 -16.09
C SER A 5 46.40 62.73 -16.49
N ARG A 6 46.85 61.45 -16.65
CA ARG A 6 45.97 60.30 -16.87
C ARG A 6 45.83 59.54 -15.54
N TYR A 7 44.62 59.56 -14.96
CA TYR A 7 44.30 58.70 -13.82
C TYR A 7 43.76 57.33 -14.34
N PRO A 8 44.27 56.21 -13.86
CA PRO A 8 43.68 54.92 -14.17
C PRO A 8 42.41 54.68 -13.32
N VAL A 9 41.30 54.40 -13.98
CA VAL A 9 40.05 53.97 -13.33
C VAL A 9 40.21 52.49 -12.98
N ILE A 10 40.34 52.21 -11.69
CA ILE A 10 40.29 50.82 -11.15
C ILE A 10 38.83 50.47 -10.98
N ILE A 11 38.29 49.62 -11.88
CA ILE A 11 36.94 49.02 -11.76
C ILE A 11 37.10 47.84 -10.86
N SER A 12 36.71 48.00 -9.58
CA SER A 12 36.58 46.86 -8.62
C SER A 12 35.33 46.06 -8.96
N PHE A 13 35.50 44.90 -9.54
CA PHE A 13 34.44 43.90 -9.74
C PHE A 13 34.18 43.19 -8.40
N ALA A 14 33.16 43.66 -7.67
CA ALA A 14 32.67 42.95 -6.50
C ALA A 14 31.83 41.71 -6.97
N ILE A 15 32.44 40.53 -6.93
CA ILE A 15 31.75 39.28 -7.20
C ILE A 15 30.87 38.97 -5.99
N LEU A 16 29.56 39.22 -6.13
CA LEU A 16 28.53 38.87 -5.17
C LEU A 16 28.32 37.32 -5.26
N LEU A 17 28.98 36.55 -4.41
CA LEU A 17 28.71 35.12 -4.23
C LEU A 17 27.32 34.97 -3.56
N ILE A 18 26.28 34.84 -4.37
CA ILE A 18 24.96 34.41 -3.92
C ILE A 18 25.09 32.91 -3.60
N GLY A 19 25.33 32.60 -2.34
CA GLY A 19 25.26 31.24 -1.83
C GLY A 19 23.82 30.76 -1.94
N CYS A 20 23.48 29.94 -2.95
CA CYS A 20 22.27 29.13 -2.95
C CYS A 20 22.34 28.17 -1.77
N ALA A 21 21.70 28.54 -0.64
CA ALA A 21 21.42 27.58 0.40
C ALA A 21 20.49 26.52 -0.21
N GLN A 22 21.07 25.36 -0.56
CA GLN A 22 20.28 24.18 -0.90
C GLN A 22 19.53 23.80 0.37
N ILE A 23 18.23 24.00 0.37
CA ILE A 23 17.35 23.44 1.39
C ILE A 23 17.39 21.92 1.13
N ALA A 24 18.29 21.22 1.82
CA ALA A 24 18.30 19.77 1.84
C ALA A 24 16.96 19.35 2.49
N THR A 25 16.02 18.90 1.68
CA THR A 25 14.82 18.24 2.20
C THR A 25 15.29 17.01 2.94
N ALA A 26 15.03 16.97 4.24
CA ALA A 26 15.36 15.81 5.05
C ALA A 26 14.68 14.58 4.42
N GLN A 27 15.49 13.58 4.05
CA GLN A 27 14.99 12.29 3.55
C GLN A 27 14.98 11.30 4.70
N CYS A 28 13.97 10.43 4.75
CA CYS A 28 13.94 9.33 5.68
C CYS A 28 14.74 8.15 5.11
N THR A 29 15.85 7.83 5.76
CA THR A 29 16.72 6.69 5.38
C THR A 29 16.59 5.50 6.33
N LEU A 30 15.61 5.54 7.25
CA LEU A 30 15.34 4.44 8.15
C LEU A 30 14.75 3.25 7.38
N LYS A 31 15.11 2.04 7.82
CA LYS A 31 14.47 0.79 7.39
C LYS A 31 13.39 0.39 8.39
N SER A 32 12.45 -0.44 7.97
CA SER A 32 11.31 -0.85 8.80
C SER A 32 11.73 -1.57 10.08
N ASP A 33 12.84 -2.30 10.07
CA ASP A 33 13.43 -3.00 11.21
C ASP A 33 14.16 -2.07 12.20
N GLN A 34 14.44 -0.82 11.79
CA GLN A 34 15.05 0.22 12.61
C GLN A 34 14.03 1.11 13.34
N LEU A 35 12.74 0.92 13.05
CA LEU A 35 11.69 1.66 13.75
C LEU A 35 11.69 1.33 15.24
N SER A 36 11.58 2.36 16.08
CA SER A 36 11.40 2.20 17.52
C SER A 36 10.07 1.50 17.82
N ASP A 37 9.97 0.88 19.00
CA ASP A 37 8.70 0.37 19.49
C ASP A 37 7.77 1.55 19.79
N ALA A 38 6.61 1.55 19.13
CA ALA A 38 5.56 2.53 19.34
C ALA A 38 4.34 1.83 19.95
N PRO A 39 3.91 2.21 21.17
CA PRO A 39 2.71 1.65 21.81
C PRO A 39 1.47 1.77 20.92
N GLU A 40 1.40 2.83 20.14
CA GLU A 40 0.31 3.11 19.21
C GLU A 40 0.16 2.03 18.14
N LEU A 41 1.22 1.31 17.78
CA LEU A 41 1.18 0.22 16.80
C LEU A 41 0.85 -1.14 17.46
N HIS A 42 0.58 -1.19 18.76
CA HIS A 42 0.20 -2.41 19.50
C HIS A 42 1.15 -3.61 19.27
N GLY A 43 2.44 -3.31 19.05
CA GLY A 43 3.49 -4.29 18.83
C GLY A 43 3.48 -4.93 17.44
N PHE A 44 2.64 -4.46 16.51
CA PHE A 44 2.70 -4.90 15.12
C PHE A 44 3.84 -4.21 14.37
N ARG A 45 4.49 -4.95 13.46
CA ARG A 45 5.58 -4.46 12.60
C ARG A 45 5.50 -5.11 11.23
N LEU A 46 5.91 -4.39 10.19
CA LEU A 46 6.09 -4.98 8.86
C LEU A 46 7.05 -6.19 8.92
N GLY A 47 6.82 -7.17 8.07
CA GLY A 47 7.60 -8.40 8.01
C GLY A 47 7.24 -9.47 9.03
N MET A 48 6.33 -9.21 9.98
CA MET A 48 5.82 -10.24 10.90
C MET A 48 5.09 -11.35 10.14
N THR A 49 5.22 -12.61 10.64
CA THR A 49 4.39 -13.72 10.14
C THR A 49 2.99 -13.69 10.77
N PRO A 50 2.01 -14.41 10.18
CA PRO A 50 0.69 -14.59 10.80
C PRO A 50 0.76 -15.13 12.22
N GLU A 51 1.68 -16.08 12.51
CA GLU A 51 1.88 -16.65 13.84
C GLU A 51 2.39 -15.61 14.84
N GLN A 52 3.33 -14.76 14.40
CA GLN A 52 3.84 -13.67 15.23
C GLN A 52 2.75 -12.64 15.52
N ALA A 53 1.91 -12.31 14.54
CA ALA A 53 0.75 -11.43 14.73
C ALA A 53 -0.26 -12.05 15.69
N LYS A 54 -0.55 -13.36 15.55
CA LYS A 54 -1.42 -14.11 16.47
C LYS A 54 -0.88 -14.18 17.90
N ALA A 55 0.44 -14.23 18.05
CA ALA A 55 1.06 -14.17 19.38
C ALA A 55 0.85 -12.81 20.08
N ARG A 56 0.66 -11.73 19.30
CA ARG A 56 0.30 -10.40 19.85
C ARG A 56 -1.18 -10.30 20.21
N VAL A 57 -2.02 -10.87 19.36
CA VAL A 57 -3.48 -10.87 19.53
C VAL A 57 -4.03 -12.27 19.24
N PRO A 58 -4.17 -13.12 20.25
CA PRO A 58 -4.57 -14.53 20.07
C PRO A 58 -5.92 -14.73 19.40
N LEU A 59 -6.79 -13.72 19.44
CA LEU A 59 -8.13 -13.75 18.83
C LEU A 59 -8.11 -13.53 17.31
N ILE A 60 -6.97 -13.17 16.72
CA ILE A 60 -6.88 -13.00 15.26
C ILE A 60 -7.16 -14.33 14.57
N GLN A 61 -8.07 -14.25 13.59
CA GLN A 61 -8.33 -15.35 12.66
C GLN A 61 -7.88 -14.92 11.26
N PHE A 62 -7.17 -15.82 10.59
CA PHE A 62 -6.73 -15.61 9.22
C PHE A 62 -7.62 -16.40 8.27
N GLY A 63 -8.01 -15.75 7.16
CA GLY A 63 -8.62 -16.43 6.02
C GLY A 63 -7.60 -17.17 5.18
N HIS A 64 -8.05 -17.66 4.03
CA HIS A 64 -7.17 -18.21 3.01
C HIS A 64 -6.55 -17.08 2.19
N ALA A 65 -5.37 -17.33 1.63
CA ALA A 65 -4.79 -16.43 0.65
C ALA A 65 -5.71 -16.32 -0.59
N ASP A 66 -5.83 -15.12 -1.13
CA ASP A 66 -6.50 -14.88 -2.40
C ASP A 66 -5.64 -15.36 -3.59
N GLU A 67 -6.14 -15.16 -4.81
CA GLU A 67 -5.48 -15.61 -6.06
C GLU A 67 -4.10 -14.98 -6.31
N ILE A 68 -3.80 -13.86 -5.64
CA ILE A 68 -2.50 -13.18 -5.73
C ILE A 68 -1.63 -13.40 -4.48
N GLY A 69 -2.06 -14.29 -3.57
CA GLY A 69 -1.29 -14.68 -2.39
C GLY A 69 -1.46 -13.76 -1.19
N ILE A 70 -2.48 -12.90 -1.16
CA ILE A 70 -2.73 -12.00 -0.04
C ILE A 70 -3.67 -12.65 0.96
N ILE A 71 -3.26 -12.67 2.23
CA ILE A 71 -4.12 -12.97 3.38
C ILE A 71 -4.50 -11.66 4.05
N LYS A 72 -5.80 -11.38 4.15
CA LYS A 72 -6.32 -10.21 4.84
C LYS A 72 -7.00 -10.61 6.13
N THR A 73 -6.75 -9.84 7.17
CA THR A 73 -7.50 -9.97 8.41
C THR A 73 -7.78 -8.60 9.01
N SER A 74 -8.88 -8.48 9.72
CA SER A 74 -9.16 -7.29 10.53
C SER A 74 -9.76 -7.70 11.86
N ILE A 75 -9.47 -6.91 12.87
CA ILE A 75 -10.03 -7.01 14.22
C ILE A 75 -10.62 -5.67 14.61
N ASN A 76 -11.70 -5.72 15.36
CA ASN A 76 -12.43 -4.53 15.81
C ASN A 76 -12.52 -4.53 17.35
N PRO A 77 -11.44 -4.14 18.05
CA PRO A 77 -11.38 -4.23 19.51
C PRO A 77 -12.49 -3.46 20.22
N LEU A 78 -12.97 -2.37 19.61
CA LEU A 78 -14.07 -1.59 20.17
C LEU A 78 -15.36 -2.40 20.34
N TYR A 79 -15.67 -3.24 19.34
CA TYR A 79 -16.94 -3.97 19.27
C TYR A 79 -16.86 -5.39 19.81
N ASP A 80 -15.67 -5.95 19.93
CA ASP A 80 -15.48 -7.33 20.44
C ASP A 80 -15.22 -7.30 21.95
N PRO A 81 -16.12 -7.90 22.76
CA PRO A 81 -15.97 -7.92 24.22
C PRO A 81 -14.80 -8.78 24.73
N HIS A 82 -14.23 -9.63 23.89
CA HIS A 82 -13.09 -10.47 24.27
C HIS A 82 -11.74 -9.72 24.26
N PHE A 83 -11.71 -8.51 23.69
CA PHE A 83 -10.50 -7.69 23.71
C PHE A 83 -10.34 -6.96 25.04
N ASP A 84 -9.10 -6.89 25.50
CA ASP A 84 -8.74 -6.06 26.65
C ASP A 84 -8.93 -4.57 26.33
N LYS A 85 -9.94 -3.97 26.94
CA LYS A 85 -10.28 -2.55 26.74
C LYS A 85 -9.22 -1.59 27.30
N VAL A 86 -8.35 -2.05 28.19
CA VAL A 86 -7.24 -1.23 28.69
C VAL A 86 -6.13 -1.18 27.62
N ALA A 87 -5.82 -2.32 27.01
CA ALA A 87 -4.79 -2.40 25.98
C ALA A 87 -5.21 -1.80 24.62
N PHE A 88 -6.51 -1.85 24.28
CA PHE A 88 -7.03 -1.48 22.96
C PHE A 88 -8.15 -0.43 23.01
N GLY A 89 -8.33 0.26 24.14
CA GLY A 89 -9.49 1.14 24.37
C GLY A 89 -9.66 2.27 23.35
N ASP A 90 -8.55 2.74 22.77
CA ASP A 90 -8.55 3.80 21.77
C ASP A 90 -8.56 3.26 20.33
N VAL A 91 -8.58 1.93 20.13
CA VAL A 91 -8.52 1.30 18.82
C VAL A 91 -9.89 0.86 18.37
N ARG A 92 -10.32 1.36 17.23
CA ARG A 92 -11.55 0.93 16.56
C ARG A 92 -11.31 -0.31 15.70
N THR A 93 -10.29 -0.27 14.87
CA THR A 93 -10.00 -1.35 13.91
C THR A 93 -8.49 -1.47 13.70
N ILE A 94 -8.00 -2.71 13.61
CA ILE A 94 -6.68 -3.02 13.08
C ILE A 94 -6.89 -3.92 11.87
N SER A 95 -6.31 -3.54 10.73
CA SER A 95 -6.29 -4.36 9.50
C SER A 95 -4.86 -4.73 9.16
N LEU A 96 -4.68 -6.00 8.81
CA LEU A 96 -3.39 -6.59 8.49
C LEU A 96 -3.50 -7.30 7.13
N ASP A 97 -2.62 -6.92 6.19
CA ASP A 97 -2.49 -7.60 4.92
C ASP A 97 -1.11 -8.29 4.88
N PHE A 98 -1.12 -9.60 4.61
CA PHE A 98 0.08 -10.41 4.47
C PHE A 98 0.23 -10.84 3.02
N LEU A 99 1.43 -10.68 2.48
CA LEU A 99 1.85 -11.22 1.20
C LEU A 99 2.94 -12.26 1.46
N ASP A 100 2.79 -13.45 0.92
CA ASP A 100 3.76 -14.55 1.08
C ASP A 100 4.16 -14.72 2.57
N GLU A 101 3.16 -14.78 3.44
CA GLU A 101 3.29 -14.97 4.90
C GLU A 101 4.03 -13.84 5.65
N LYS A 102 4.18 -12.67 5.06
CA LYS A 102 4.78 -11.50 5.72
C LYS A 102 3.78 -10.35 5.77
N LEU A 103 3.67 -9.70 6.92
CA LEU A 103 2.87 -8.50 7.08
C LEU A 103 3.45 -7.37 6.22
N THR A 104 2.72 -6.97 5.21
CA THR A 104 3.12 -5.94 4.25
C THR A 104 2.33 -4.65 4.41
N THR A 105 1.11 -4.74 4.97
CA THR A 105 0.33 -3.55 5.32
C THR A 105 -0.26 -3.70 6.71
N LEU A 106 -0.01 -2.69 7.55
CA LEU A 106 -0.66 -2.48 8.82
C LEU A 106 -1.49 -1.20 8.72
N TRP A 107 -2.78 -1.27 9.02
CA TRP A 107 -3.63 -0.09 9.18
C TRP A 107 -4.32 -0.12 10.54
N ILE A 108 -4.25 0.98 11.28
CA ILE A 108 -4.92 1.13 12.56
C ILE A 108 -5.78 2.38 12.52
N GLY A 109 -7.09 2.19 12.71
CA GLY A 109 -8.05 3.27 12.91
C GLY A 109 -8.35 3.42 14.40
N TYR A 110 -8.26 4.66 14.89
CA TYR A 110 -8.50 4.98 16.28
C TYR A 110 -9.88 5.61 16.48
N GLU A 111 -10.32 5.64 17.71
CA GLU A 111 -11.53 6.36 18.10
C GLU A 111 -11.31 7.87 18.07
N ASN A 112 -12.41 8.60 17.99
CA ASN A 112 -12.38 10.06 18.02
C ASN A 112 -11.94 10.63 19.38
N THR A 113 -11.78 9.80 20.39
CA THR A 113 -11.24 10.13 21.71
C THR A 113 -9.73 9.91 21.83
N PHE A 114 -9.09 9.37 20.77
CA PHE A 114 -7.66 9.14 20.79
C PHE A 114 -6.88 10.43 21.05
N LYS A 115 -5.76 10.33 21.75
CA LYS A 115 -4.96 11.49 22.25
C LYS A 115 -4.51 12.48 21.17
N TRP A 116 -4.42 12.07 19.90
CA TRP A 116 -4.01 12.92 18.78
C TRP A 116 -5.17 13.16 17.80
N GLN A 117 -5.85 14.29 17.98
CA GLN A 117 -7.11 14.60 17.31
C GLN A 117 -6.95 15.32 15.95
N THR A 118 -5.76 15.80 15.63
CA THR A 118 -5.45 16.45 14.33
C THR A 118 -4.35 15.71 13.62
N VAL A 119 -4.28 15.87 12.29
CA VAL A 119 -3.19 15.26 11.50
C VAL A 119 -1.83 15.70 12.01
N ASP A 120 -1.65 17.00 12.29
CA ASP A 120 -0.36 17.51 12.78
C ASP A 120 0.01 16.97 14.16
N ALA A 121 -0.96 16.88 15.07
CA ALA A 121 -0.73 16.28 16.40
C ALA A 121 -0.37 14.79 16.28
N PHE A 122 -1.04 14.06 15.36
CA PHE A 122 -0.74 12.65 15.10
C PHE A 122 0.65 12.48 14.47
N VAL A 123 0.98 13.28 13.45
CA VAL A 123 2.31 13.28 12.82
C VAL A 123 3.39 13.57 13.84
N GLY A 124 3.23 14.60 14.68
CA GLY A 124 4.19 14.92 15.73
C GLY A 124 4.35 13.80 16.76
N GLY A 125 3.25 13.19 17.17
CA GLY A 125 3.24 12.08 18.12
C GLY A 125 3.87 10.82 17.57
N ILE A 126 3.44 10.36 16.40
CA ILE A 126 3.96 9.13 15.79
C ILE A 126 5.42 9.27 15.38
N SER A 127 5.83 10.48 14.90
CA SER A 127 7.24 10.76 14.61
C SER A 127 8.11 10.60 15.85
N LYS A 128 7.66 11.10 16.98
CA LYS A 128 8.38 10.95 18.24
C LYS A 128 8.44 9.49 18.70
N SER A 129 7.31 8.77 18.63
CA SER A 129 7.25 7.35 19.04
C SER A 129 8.14 6.46 18.18
N LEU A 130 8.17 6.66 16.86
CA LEU A 130 8.94 5.86 15.92
C LEU A 130 10.33 6.43 15.62
N ASN A 131 10.70 7.57 16.21
CA ASN A 131 11.95 8.29 15.94
C ASN A 131 12.14 8.65 14.46
N LEU A 132 11.07 9.19 13.83
CA LEU A 132 11.07 9.56 12.42
C LEU A 132 11.61 10.98 12.21
N PRO A 133 12.30 11.25 11.09
CA PRO A 133 12.73 12.60 10.73
C PRO A 133 11.54 13.48 10.30
N ALA A 134 11.76 14.80 10.27
CA ALA A 134 10.76 15.77 9.80
C ALA A 134 10.68 15.83 8.27
N ALA A 135 10.40 14.69 7.61
CA ALA A 135 10.35 14.54 6.15
C ALA A 135 8.93 14.25 5.63
N TRP A 136 7.92 14.66 6.36
CA TRP A 136 6.52 14.43 6.01
C TRP A 136 6.07 15.30 4.84
N THR A 137 5.25 14.72 3.97
CA THR A 137 4.64 15.39 2.82
C THR A 137 3.12 15.38 2.95
N VAL A 138 2.50 16.51 2.62
CA VAL A 138 1.03 16.64 2.66
C VAL A 138 0.42 15.84 1.52
N LYS A 139 -0.62 15.06 1.83
CA LYS A 139 -1.47 14.33 0.90
C LYS A 139 -2.93 14.65 1.19
N ARG A 140 -3.82 14.30 0.25
CA ARG A 140 -5.26 14.50 0.42
C ARG A 140 -5.74 13.82 1.71
N GLY A 141 -6.21 14.61 2.67
CA GLY A 141 -6.76 14.13 3.95
C GLY A 141 -5.74 13.67 4.99
N GLY A 142 -4.43 13.94 4.77
CA GLY A 142 -3.41 13.54 5.73
C GLY A 142 -1.99 13.94 5.36
N GLN A 143 -1.03 13.26 5.93
CA GLN A 143 0.40 13.40 5.62
C GLN A 143 1.04 12.02 5.51
N GLN A 144 2.12 11.92 4.75
CA GLN A 144 2.91 10.70 4.61
C GLN A 144 4.41 10.98 4.65
N ILE A 145 5.15 9.98 5.06
CA ILE A 145 6.61 9.95 4.98
C ILE A 145 7.04 8.67 4.26
N HIS A 146 7.93 8.83 3.27
CA HIS A 146 8.59 7.71 2.59
C HIS A 146 9.97 7.50 3.21
N CYS A 147 10.26 6.29 3.61
CA CYS A 147 11.53 5.87 4.16
C CYS A 147 12.20 4.81 3.24
N ASP A 148 13.27 4.16 3.69
CA ASP A 148 13.94 3.14 2.89
C ASP A 148 13.13 1.84 2.88
N GLY A 149 12.35 1.65 1.80
CA GLY A 149 11.55 0.46 1.54
C GLY A 149 10.18 0.42 2.23
N PHE A 150 9.74 1.50 2.88
CA PHE A 150 8.40 1.56 3.46
C PHE A 150 7.84 2.98 3.52
N THR A 151 6.52 3.06 3.61
CA THR A 151 5.77 4.31 3.73
C THR A 151 4.92 4.30 5.01
N ILE A 152 4.87 5.44 5.71
CA ILE A 152 3.91 5.67 6.78
C ILE A 152 2.98 6.80 6.35
N ALA A 153 1.67 6.57 6.45
CA ALA A 153 0.65 7.58 6.19
C ALA A 153 -0.23 7.78 7.43
N VAL A 154 -0.51 9.04 7.73
CA VAL A 154 -1.44 9.46 8.78
C VAL A 154 -2.60 10.19 8.13
N SER A 155 -3.81 9.87 8.52
CA SER A 155 -5.02 10.54 7.99
C SER A 155 -6.13 10.62 9.02
N LEU A 156 -7.10 11.52 8.76
CA LEU A 156 -8.37 11.56 9.48
C LEU A 156 -9.46 11.00 8.56
N ILE A 157 -10.07 9.89 8.95
CA ILE A 157 -11.18 9.27 8.21
C ILE A 157 -12.45 9.51 9.02
N ALA A 158 -13.38 10.30 8.47
CA ALA A 158 -14.62 10.71 9.14
C ALA A 158 -14.36 11.29 10.55
N GLY A 159 -13.30 12.08 10.70
CA GLY A 159 -12.91 12.70 11.97
C GLY A 159 -12.14 11.79 12.93
N SER A 160 -11.91 10.54 12.57
CA SER A 160 -11.15 9.60 13.40
C SER A 160 -9.72 9.43 12.86
N PRO A 161 -8.70 9.49 13.72
CA PRO A 161 -7.31 9.34 13.31
C PRO A 161 -7.01 7.92 12.83
N SER A 162 -6.08 7.79 11.89
CA SER A 162 -5.59 6.51 11.44
C SER A 162 -4.12 6.58 11.02
N VAL A 163 -3.42 5.46 11.15
CA VAL A 163 -2.07 5.28 10.65
C VAL A 163 -2.02 4.04 9.76
N ARG A 164 -1.28 4.15 8.66
CA ARG A 164 -0.97 3.03 7.78
C ARG A 164 0.54 2.94 7.62
N LEU A 165 1.06 1.73 7.77
CA LEU A 165 2.42 1.35 7.38
C LEU A 165 2.28 0.41 6.18
N SER A 166 3.08 0.62 5.13
CA SER A 166 3.13 -0.27 3.96
C SER A 166 4.57 -0.53 3.53
N ASP A 167 4.83 -1.76 3.11
CA ASP A 167 6.08 -2.19 2.47
C ASP A 167 6.01 -1.85 0.99
N ASP A 168 6.93 -1.00 0.51
CA ASP A 168 6.88 -0.46 -0.85
C ASP A 168 7.16 -1.56 -1.90
N ALA A 169 8.06 -2.51 -1.62
CA ALA A 169 8.36 -3.63 -2.52
C ALA A 169 7.18 -4.61 -2.62
N ALA A 170 6.47 -4.81 -1.51
CA ALA A 170 5.25 -5.62 -1.50
C ALA A 170 4.12 -4.93 -2.28
N ASP A 171 3.96 -3.61 -2.16
CA ASP A 171 2.96 -2.86 -2.92
C ASP A 171 3.22 -3.00 -4.45
N GLU A 172 4.49 -2.93 -4.91
CA GLU A 172 4.87 -3.19 -6.31
C GLU A 172 4.57 -4.64 -6.73
N THR A 173 4.91 -5.61 -5.88
CA THR A 173 4.63 -7.04 -6.15
C THR A 173 3.14 -7.28 -6.27
N ILE A 174 2.33 -6.70 -5.39
CA ILE A 174 0.87 -6.79 -5.43
C ILE A 174 0.31 -6.17 -6.72
N ALA A 175 0.82 -5.01 -7.13
CA ALA A 175 0.40 -4.37 -8.37
C ALA A 175 0.70 -5.26 -9.58
N THR A 176 1.91 -5.78 -9.68
CA THR A 176 2.33 -6.69 -10.76
C THR A 176 1.46 -7.96 -10.80
N ARG A 177 1.25 -8.64 -9.67
CA ARG A 177 0.42 -9.86 -9.60
C ARG A 177 -1.04 -9.57 -9.98
N ARG A 178 -1.57 -8.39 -9.64
CA ARG A 178 -2.93 -7.99 -10.05
C ARG A 178 -3.03 -7.78 -11.57
N GLU A 179 -2.05 -7.13 -12.17
CA GLU A 179 -1.99 -6.96 -13.62
C GLU A 179 -1.90 -8.31 -14.34
N GLU A 180 -1.05 -9.22 -13.85
CA GLU A 180 -0.93 -10.57 -14.39
C GLU A 180 -2.24 -11.37 -14.24
N ALA A 181 -2.90 -11.29 -13.10
CA ALA A 181 -4.18 -11.96 -12.86
C ALA A 181 -5.29 -11.39 -13.75
N ALA A 182 -5.32 -10.07 -13.95
CA ALA A 182 -6.27 -9.42 -14.86
C ALA A 182 -6.03 -9.85 -16.32
N ALA A 183 -4.78 -9.82 -16.79
CA ALA A 183 -4.44 -10.29 -18.14
C ALA A 183 -4.77 -11.77 -18.34
N ALA A 184 -4.52 -12.60 -17.32
CA ALA A 184 -4.90 -14.01 -17.33
C ALA A 184 -6.43 -14.19 -17.37
N ALA A 185 -7.19 -13.34 -16.67
CA ALA A 185 -8.64 -13.38 -16.70
C ALA A 185 -9.22 -12.99 -18.08
N GLU A 186 -8.67 -11.95 -18.70
CA GLU A 186 -9.05 -11.52 -20.07
C GLU A 186 -8.73 -12.59 -21.13
N SER A 187 -7.66 -13.34 -20.95
CA SER A 187 -7.27 -14.40 -21.88
C SER A 187 -8.10 -15.67 -21.76
N ARG A 188 -8.84 -15.86 -20.66
CA ARG A 188 -9.67 -17.05 -20.45
C ARG A 188 -10.78 -17.15 -21.49
N VAL A 189 -11.08 -18.39 -21.89
CA VAL A 189 -12.21 -18.66 -22.77
C VAL A 189 -13.11 -19.72 -22.17
N THR A 190 -14.41 -19.59 -22.39
CA THR A 190 -15.40 -20.57 -21.93
C THR A 190 -15.73 -21.52 -23.09
N GLY A 191 -15.52 -22.82 -22.89
CA GLY A 191 -15.90 -23.85 -23.86
C GLY A 191 -17.24 -24.50 -23.53
N ASP A 192 -17.99 -24.86 -24.56
CA ASP A 192 -19.16 -25.72 -24.45
C ASP A 192 -18.78 -27.17 -24.83
N LYS A 193 -18.88 -28.08 -23.87
CA LYS A 193 -18.54 -29.49 -24.04
C LYS A 193 -19.36 -30.18 -25.13
N THR A 194 -20.59 -29.69 -25.39
CA THR A 194 -21.52 -30.28 -26.33
C THR A 194 -21.20 -29.86 -27.75
N SER A 195 -21.09 -28.56 -28.01
CA SER A 195 -20.86 -28.02 -29.35
C SER A 195 -19.37 -28.01 -29.73
N LYS A 196 -18.46 -28.17 -28.78
CA LYS A 196 -17.01 -28.02 -28.96
C LYS A 196 -16.64 -26.62 -29.51
N LEU A 197 -17.43 -25.61 -29.13
CA LEU A 197 -17.10 -24.21 -29.39
C LEU A 197 -16.51 -23.56 -28.15
N TYR A 198 -15.62 -22.59 -28.33
CA TYR A 198 -15.15 -21.72 -27.27
C TYR A 198 -15.55 -20.26 -27.52
N TYR A 199 -15.72 -19.53 -26.45
CA TYR A 199 -16.23 -18.17 -26.38
C TYR A 199 -15.21 -17.33 -25.58
N PRO A 200 -14.70 -16.20 -26.13
CA PRO A 200 -13.90 -15.23 -25.38
C PRO A 200 -14.63 -14.71 -24.14
N ALA A 201 -13.87 -14.13 -23.19
CA ALA A 201 -14.41 -13.67 -21.92
C ALA A 201 -15.49 -12.57 -22.07
N ASP A 202 -15.38 -11.73 -23.10
CA ASP A 202 -16.28 -10.63 -23.44
C ASP A 202 -17.49 -11.03 -24.31
N CYS A 203 -17.61 -12.32 -24.65
CA CYS A 203 -18.72 -12.80 -25.48
C CYS A 203 -19.93 -13.16 -24.64
N GLU A 204 -21.02 -12.36 -24.73
CA GLU A 204 -22.28 -12.59 -24.03
C GLU A 204 -22.92 -13.96 -24.33
N ALA A 205 -22.70 -14.51 -25.54
CA ALA A 205 -23.22 -15.83 -25.92
C ALA A 205 -22.74 -16.96 -25.00
N SER A 206 -21.61 -16.77 -24.30
CA SER A 206 -21.08 -17.72 -23.32
C SER A 206 -22.02 -17.92 -22.12
N GLU A 207 -22.85 -16.93 -21.78
CA GLU A 207 -23.80 -16.99 -20.68
C GLU A 207 -24.92 -17.99 -20.91
N ASN A 208 -25.24 -18.28 -22.17
CA ASN A 208 -26.28 -19.22 -22.58
C ASN A 208 -25.84 -20.69 -22.46
N ILE A 209 -24.57 -20.97 -22.18
CA ILE A 209 -24.07 -22.34 -22.01
C ILE A 209 -24.55 -22.88 -20.66
N PRO A 210 -25.29 -24.01 -20.60
CA PRO A 210 -25.66 -24.64 -19.36
C PRO A 210 -24.44 -24.95 -18.48
N ALA A 211 -24.53 -24.72 -17.17
CA ALA A 211 -23.38 -24.83 -16.24
C ALA A 211 -22.66 -26.20 -16.33
N GLN A 212 -23.41 -27.31 -16.49
CA GLN A 212 -22.85 -28.65 -16.64
C GLN A 212 -22.01 -28.85 -17.91
N ASN A 213 -22.28 -28.02 -18.94
CA ASN A 213 -21.56 -28.09 -20.22
C ASN A 213 -20.38 -27.12 -20.30
N ARG A 214 -20.24 -26.21 -19.31
CA ARG A 214 -19.15 -25.26 -19.31
C ARG A 214 -17.82 -25.92 -18.96
N ILE A 215 -16.78 -25.47 -19.64
CA ILE A 215 -15.38 -25.74 -19.30
C ILE A 215 -14.61 -24.43 -19.52
N VAL A 216 -13.71 -24.12 -18.61
CA VAL A 216 -12.88 -22.91 -18.71
C VAL A 216 -11.48 -23.32 -19.13
N PHE A 217 -10.95 -22.67 -20.16
CA PHE A 217 -9.57 -22.80 -20.62
C PHE A 217 -8.81 -21.53 -20.23
N LYS A 218 -7.50 -21.66 -19.99
CA LYS A 218 -6.63 -20.53 -19.66
C LYS A 218 -6.54 -19.51 -20.79
N ASN A 219 -6.62 -20.01 -22.04
CA ASN A 219 -6.55 -19.19 -23.25
C ASN A 219 -7.12 -19.97 -24.45
N LYS A 220 -7.21 -19.28 -25.59
CA LYS A 220 -7.69 -19.86 -26.86
C LYS A 220 -6.83 -21.02 -27.34
N GLU A 221 -5.52 -20.94 -27.16
CA GLU A 221 -4.57 -21.97 -27.61
C GLU A 221 -4.81 -23.30 -26.87
N GLU A 222 -5.14 -23.25 -25.59
CA GLU A 222 -5.51 -24.44 -24.82
C GLU A 222 -6.84 -25.02 -25.29
N ALA A 223 -7.84 -24.18 -25.57
CA ALA A 223 -9.11 -24.60 -26.10
C ALA A 223 -8.97 -25.25 -27.49
N GLU A 224 -8.19 -24.66 -28.37
CA GLU A 224 -7.92 -25.17 -29.72
C GLU A 224 -7.18 -26.53 -29.68
N LYS A 225 -6.18 -26.66 -28.82
CA LYS A 225 -5.49 -27.94 -28.57
C LYS A 225 -6.43 -29.02 -28.03
N ALA A 226 -7.46 -28.61 -27.25
CA ALA A 226 -8.49 -29.53 -26.77
C ALA A 226 -9.59 -29.82 -27.84
N GLY A 227 -9.44 -29.31 -29.05
CA GLY A 227 -10.33 -29.56 -30.19
C GLY A 227 -11.56 -28.64 -30.24
N TYR A 228 -11.53 -27.53 -29.53
CA TYR A 228 -12.59 -26.50 -29.55
C TYR A 228 -12.29 -25.49 -30.67
N LYS A 229 -13.33 -24.85 -31.18
CA LYS A 229 -13.24 -23.84 -32.23
C LYS A 229 -13.94 -22.56 -31.76
N LEU A 230 -13.47 -21.41 -32.23
CA LEU A 230 -14.11 -20.14 -31.92
C LEU A 230 -15.57 -20.14 -32.38
N ALA A 231 -16.46 -19.73 -31.47
CA ALA A 231 -17.88 -19.53 -31.77
C ALA A 231 -18.06 -18.37 -32.77
N LYS A 232 -18.89 -18.59 -33.79
CA LYS A 232 -19.09 -17.58 -34.85
C LYS A 232 -19.76 -16.31 -34.34
N ASP A 233 -20.56 -16.43 -33.32
CA ASP A 233 -21.29 -15.31 -32.69
C ASP A 233 -20.41 -14.36 -31.86
N CYS A 234 -19.11 -14.68 -31.78
CA CYS A 234 -18.11 -13.90 -31.05
C CYS A 234 -16.96 -13.40 -31.95
N GLN A 235 -17.21 -13.31 -33.28
CA GLN A 235 -16.22 -12.80 -34.26
C GLN A 235 -16.41 -11.31 -34.53
#